data_f554d1602f81c39e4189b3c223d45ee5
#
_entry.id   f554d1602f81c39e4189b3c223d45ee5
#
_cell.length_a   1.000
_cell.length_b   1.000
_cell.length_c   1.000
_cell.angle_alpha   90.00
_cell.angle_beta   90.00
_cell.angle_gamma   90.00
#
_symmetry.space_group_name_H-M   'P 1'
#
loop_
_entity.id
_entity.type
_entity.pdbx_description
1 polymer ?
#
loop_
_entity_poly.entity_id
_entity_poly.type
_entity_poly.pdbx_seq_one_letter_code
_entity_poly.pdbx_strand_id
1 'polypeptide(L)'
;MVTLPIANDAATDIFAELDAKSIALLLDVDGTLIDIAPSPNEVHVADDLRDSLARLSRLTGGALALVSGRPIVDLDVLFAPFKLPAVGGHGAELRVREVISSAAPLPQDLRRHLAEAATPGSGIIVEDKGYSLALHYRNGPQHEDRLRQHIAAGRAAFPGEATEVLPGKAVLEVKRPNVNKGDGVRELMRHPPFAGRMPVFIGDDVTDESVFAVLPGLGGKGFSVGRHFAGLAGIFDSPIDVRRALQRLASSRQAQSS
;
A
#
# COMPACT_ATOMS: atom_id res chain seq x y z
N MET A 1 10.96 15.09 -24.06
CA MET A 1 11.89 13.96 -24.25
C MET A 1 11.41 12.86 -23.34
N VAL A 2 10.77 11.81 -23.89
CA VAL A 2 10.27 10.67 -23.10
C VAL A 2 11.49 9.80 -22.79
N THR A 3 11.93 9.79 -21.54
CA THR A 3 13.00 8.89 -21.09
C THR A 3 12.45 7.48 -21.12
N LEU A 4 13.03 6.59 -21.92
CA LEU A 4 12.68 5.16 -21.93
C LEU A 4 13.01 4.55 -20.55
N PRO A 5 12.21 3.60 -20.06
CA PRO A 5 12.46 2.95 -18.80
C PRO A 5 13.75 2.15 -18.85
N ILE A 6 14.46 2.22 -17.77
CA ILE A 6 15.71 1.49 -17.53
C ILE A 6 15.34 0.05 -17.17
N ALA A 7 15.89 -0.95 -17.86
CA ALA A 7 15.61 -2.37 -17.67
C ALA A 7 15.97 -2.87 -16.24
N ASN A 8 15.48 -4.05 -15.87
CA ASN A 8 15.57 -4.67 -14.53
C ASN A 8 16.98 -4.63 -13.89
N ASP A 9 18.05 -4.92 -14.65
CA ASP A 9 19.42 -4.84 -14.13
C ASP A 9 19.79 -3.44 -13.66
N ALA A 10 19.36 -2.41 -14.41
CA ALA A 10 19.65 -1.04 -14.05
C ALA A 10 18.78 -0.53 -12.88
N ALA A 11 17.53 -1.02 -12.71
CA ALA A 11 16.75 -0.73 -11.52
C ALA A 11 17.40 -1.28 -10.26
N THR A 12 17.90 -2.50 -10.35
CA THR A 12 18.62 -3.18 -9.26
C THR A 12 19.92 -2.43 -8.92
N ASP A 13 20.66 -1.96 -9.92
CA ASP A 13 21.93 -1.22 -9.72
C ASP A 13 21.65 0.14 -9.08
N ILE A 14 20.69 0.93 -9.61
CA ILE A 14 20.28 2.22 -9.01
C ILE A 14 19.83 2.03 -7.56
N PHE A 15 19.08 0.96 -7.29
CA PHE A 15 18.59 0.67 -5.94
C PHE A 15 19.74 0.28 -5.00
N ALA A 16 20.72 -0.48 -5.48
CA ALA A 16 21.89 -0.92 -4.70
C ALA A 16 22.83 0.23 -4.31
N GLU A 17 22.85 1.32 -5.11
CA GLU A 17 23.63 2.52 -4.83
C GLU A 17 23.02 3.44 -3.75
N LEU A 18 21.80 3.17 -3.32
CA LEU A 18 21.12 3.98 -2.32
C LEU A 18 21.82 3.93 -0.96
N ASP A 19 22.03 5.08 -0.34
CA ASP A 19 22.49 5.13 1.04
C ASP A 19 21.32 4.95 2.01
N ALA A 20 21.23 3.76 2.62
CA ALA A 20 20.17 3.43 3.55
C ALA A 20 20.02 4.42 4.72
N LYS A 21 21.07 5.18 5.08
CA LYS A 21 20.98 6.17 6.17
C LYS A 21 20.26 7.44 5.75
N SER A 22 20.28 7.78 4.46
CA SER A 22 19.71 9.02 3.92
C SER A 22 18.29 8.86 3.37
N ILE A 23 17.84 7.62 3.15
CA ILE A 23 16.52 7.33 2.58
C ILE A 23 15.46 7.00 3.63
N ALA A 24 14.20 7.22 3.25
CA ALA A 24 13.01 6.60 3.83
C ALA A 24 12.52 5.52 2.87
N LEU A 25 12.62 4.25 3.26
CA LEU A 25 12.24 3.12 2.42
C LEU A 25 10.77 2.79 2.62
N LEU A 26 9.97 2.95 1.57
CA LEU A 26 8.52 2.79 1.56
C LEU A 26 8.18 1.64 0.61
N LEU A 27 7.49 0.63 1.11
CA LEU A 27 7.28 -0.61 0.38
C LEU A 27 5.80 -0.97 0.33
N ASP A 28 5.25 -1.08 -0.85
CA ASP A 28 3.97 -1.75 -1.03
C ASP A 28 4.11 -3.24 -0.72
N VAL A 29 3.00 -3.93 -0.50
CA VAL A 29 2.99 -5.30 0.01
C VAL A 29 2.57 -6.30 -1.05
N ASP A 30 1.31 -6.29 -1.45
CA ASP A 30 0.72 -7.29 -2.35
C ASP A 30 1.12 -7.00 -3.80
N GLY A 31 1.79 -7.91 -4.47
CA GLY A 31 2.35 -7.71 -5.82
C GLY A 31 3.73 -7.05 -5.84
N THR A 32 4.22 -6.62 -4.67
CA THR A 32 5.51 -5.93 -4.52
C THR A 32 6.48 -6.72 -3.63
N LEU A 33 6.19 -6.87 -2.35
CA LEU A 33 6.98 -7.69 -1.43
C LEU A 33 6.62 -9.18 -1.49
N ILE A 34 5.36 -9.45 -1.71
CA ILE A 34 4.76 -10.78 -1.76
C ILE A 34 3.99 -10.97 -3.05
N ASP A 35 3.95 -12.21 -3.52
CA ASP A 35 3.20 -12.55 -4.72
C ASP A 35 1.68 -12.44 -4.45
N ILE A 36 0.92 -12.03 -5.47
CA ILE A 36 -0.55 -11.94 -5.35
C ILE A 36 -1.11 -13.35 -5.22
N ALA A 37 -1.71 -13.64 -4.06
CA ALA A 37 -2.38 -14.92 -3.80
C ALA A 37 -3.85 -14.90 -4.24
N PRO A 38 -4.45 -16.07 -4.52
CA PRO A 38 -5.88 -16.17 -4.82
C PRO A 38 -6.78 -15.69 -3.68
N SER A 39 -6.32 -15.82 -2.42
CA SER A 39 -7.01 -15.37 -1.21
C SER A 39 -6.06 -14.60 -0.29
N PRO A 40 -6.52 -13.51 0.37
CA PRO A 40 -5.71 -12.75 1.31
C PRO A 40 -5.13 -13.59 2.47
N ASN A 41 -5.82 -14.68 2.84
CA ASN A 41 -5.41 -15.57 3.94
C ASN A 41 -4.37 -16.62 3.53
N GLU A 42 -4.09 -16.78 2.24
CA GLU A 42 -3.12 -17.76 1.71
C GLU A 42 -1.73 -17.14 1.50
N VAL A 43 -1.57 -15.90 1.91
CA VAL A 43 -0.32 -15.16 1.76
C VAL A 43 0.64 -15.54 2.87
N HIS A 44 1.87 -15.91 2.49
CA HIS A 44 2.95 -16.21 3.42
C HIS A 44 4.12 -15.27 3.19
N VAL A 45 4.64 -14.69 4.27
CA VAL A 45 5.89 -13.94 4.24
C VAL A 45 7.03 -14.88 4.61
N ALA A 46 7.97 -15.07 3.71
CA ALA A 46 9.13 -15.91 3.95
C ALA A 46 10.06 -15.30 5.03
N ASP A 47 10.74 -16.15 5.78
CA ASP A 47 11.60 -15.71 6.89
C ASP A 47 12.76 -14.84 6.42
N ASP A 48 13.34 -15.14 5.25
CA ASP A 48 14.43 -14.36 4.63
C ASP A 48 13.99 -12.93 4.29
N LEU A 49 12.73 -12.74 3.89
CA LEU A 49 12.15 -11.40 3.70
C LEU A 49 11.99 -10.68 5.04
N ARG A 50 11.48 -11.35 6.09
CA ARG A 50 11.40 -10.79 7.44
C ARG A 50 12.77 -10.33 7.94
N ASP A 51 13.78 -11.17 7.80
CA ASP A 51 15.16 -10.86 8.20
C ASP A 51 15.72 -9.66 7.44
N SER A 52 15.47 -9.58 6.14
CA SER A 52 15.87 -8.46 5.30
C SER A 52 15.22 -7.15 5.74
N LEU A 53 13.90 -7.16 5.99
CA LEU A 53 13.16 -5.99 6.48
C LEU A 53 13.65 -5.55 7.86
N ALA A 54 13.92 -6.49 8.78
CA ALA A 54 14.46 -6.19 10.10
C ALA A 54 15.85 -5.53 10.01
N ARG A 55 16.71 -6.00 9.10
CA ARG A 55 18.04 -5.40 8.86
C ARG A 55 17.91 -4.03 8.25
N LEU A 56 17.08 -3.87 7.21
CA LEU A 56 16.84 -2.57 6.55
C LEU A 56 16.24 -1.55 7.51
N SER A 57 15.31 -1.95 8.37
CA SER A 57 14.77 -1.06 9.41
C SER A 57 15.87 -0.51 10.32
N ARG A 58 16.83 -1.37 10.74
CA ARG A 58 18.00 -0.90 11.51
C ARG A 58 18.92 0.01 10.70
N LEU A 59 19.22 -0.35 9.44
CA LEU A 59 20.10 0.44 8.57
C LEU A 59 19.54 1.81 8.24
N THR A 60 18.22 1.89 8.05
CA THR A 60 17.50 3.16 7.84
C THR A 60 17.20 3.91 9.14
N GLY A 61 17.66 3.42 10.31
CA GLY A 61 17.34 4.03 11.59
C GLY A 61 15.85 4.09 11.89
N GLY A 62 15.09 3.08 11.44
CA GLY A 62 13.64 2.97 11.59
C GLY A 62 12.83 3.66 10.48
N ALA A 63 13.47 4.28 9.47
CA ALA A 63 12.77 4.90 8.36
C ALA A 63 12.44 3.89 7.24
N LEU A 64 11.82 2.77 7.62
CA LEU A 64 11.23 1.77 6.74
C LEU A 64 9.75 1.66 7.09
N ALA A 65 8.87 1.75 6.11
CA ALA A 65 7.42 1.63 6.29
C ALA A 65 6.77 0.76 5.21
N LEU A 66 5.69 0.08 5.60
CA LEU A 66 4.78 -0.58 4.66
C LEU A 66 3.72 0.41 4.19
N VAL A 67 3.34 0.35 2.91
CA VAL A 67 2.32 1.23 2.30
C VAL A 67 1.32 0.35 1.54
N SER A 68 0.17 0.05 2.14
CA SER A 68 -0.71 -1.01 1.66
C SER A 68 -2.19 -0.65 1.65
N GLY A 69 -2.96 -1.37 0.83
CA GLY A 69 -4.42 -1.39 0.93
C GLY A 69 -4.95 -2.19 2.12
N ARG A 70 -4.11 -3.04 2.72
CA ARG A 70 -4.47 -3.80 3.93
C ARG A 70 -4.59 -2.88 5.15
N PRO A 71 -5.54 -3.14 6.06
CA PRO A 71 -5.51 -2.54 7.39
C PRO A 71 -4.21 -2.84 8.14
N ILE A 72 -3.80 -1.93 9.04
CA ILE A 72 -2.56 -2.11 9.82
C ILE A 72 -2.60 -3.37 10.67
N VAL A 73 -3.76 -3.76 11.19
CA VAL A 73 -3.92 -4.99 11.97
C VAL A 73 -3.58 -6.24 11.14
N ASP A 74 -3.93 -6.26 9.86
CA ASP A 74 -3.61 -7.38 8.96
C ASP A 74 -2.12 -7.41 8.61
N LEU A 75 -1.50 -6.23 8.45
CA LEU A 75 -0.05 -6.13 8.28
C LEU A 75 0.70 -6.66 9.52
N ASP A 76 0.20 -6.40 10.72
CA ASP A 76 0.80 -6.92 11.97
C ASP A 76 0.73 -8.44 12.05
N VAL A 77 -0.37 -9.04 11.61
CA VAL A 77 -0.49 -10.51 11.53
C VAL A 77 0.46 -11.07 10.49
N LEU A 78 0.50 -10.45 9.30
CA LEU A 78 1.27 -10.93 8.16
C LEU A 78 2.79 -10.88 8.39
N PHE A 79 3.27 -9.79 9.01
CA PHE A 79 4.69 -9.56 9.26
C PHE A 79 5.12 -9.89 10.70
N ALA A 80 4.26 -10.55 11.48
CA ALA A 80 4.62 -10.93 12.85
C ALA A 80 6.00 -11.61 12.93
N PRO A 81 6.80 -11.32 13.98
CA PRO A 81 6.50 -10.49 15.14
C PRO A 81 6.78 -8.98 14.96
N PHE A 82 7.11 -8.52 13.74
CA PHE A 82 7.50 -7.13 13.49
C PHE A 82 6.27 -6.22 13.35
N LYS A 83 6.31 -5.06 14.03
CA LYS A 83 5.36 -3.97 13.89
C LYS A 83 6.07 -2.78 13.24
N LEU A 84 6.12 -2.77 11.93
CA LEU A 84 6.76 -1.70 11.17
C LEU A 84 5.87 -0.46 11.10
N PRO A 85 6.43 0.76 11.00
CA PRO A 85 5.69 1.93 10.55
C PRO A 85 4.87 1.58 9.29
N ALA A 86 3.67 2.12 9.17
CA ALA A 86 2.80 1.74 8.07
C ALA A 86 1.81 2.84 7.67
N VAL A 87 1.52 2.88 6.37
CA VAL A 87 0.35 3.52 5.78
C VAL A 87 -0.57 2.38 5.35
N GLY A 88 -1.65 2.14 6.09
CA GLY A 88 -2.63 1.08 5.86
C GLY A 88 -3.94 1.58 5.28
N GLY A 89 -4.83 0.66 4.88
CA GLY A 89 -6.17 0.98 4.41
C GLY A 89 -6.19 1.96 3.24
N HIS A 90 -5.29 1.79 2.25
CA HIS A 90 -5.12 2.74 1.14
C HIS A 90 -4.86 4.19 1.57
N GLY A 91 -4.21 4.40 2.71
CA GLY A 91 -3.93 5.74 3.25
C GLY A 91 -4.86 6.18 4.38
N ALA A 92 -5.85 5.36 4.74
CA ALA A 92 -6.78 5.67 5.82
C ALA A 92 -6.19 5.50 7.22
N GLU A 93 -5.17 4.67 7.34
CA GLU A 93 -4.48 4.42 8.60
C GLU A 93 -3.01 4.81 8.48
N LEU A 94 -2.49 5.41 9.54
CA LEU A 94 -1.08 5.77 9.65
C LEU A 94 -0.53 5.31 10.99
N ARG A 95 0.51 4.48 10.99
CA ARG A 95 1.29 4.16 12.17
C ARG A 95 2.68 4.76 12.09
N VAL A 96 2.96 5.63 13.06
CA VAL A 96 4.30 6.16 13.32
C VAL A 96 4.67 5.75 14.75
N ARG A 97 5.73 4.95 14.91
CA ARG A 97 6.11 4.34 16.19
C ARG A 97 4.94 3.49 16.73
N GLU A 98 4.50 3.78 17.97
CA GLU A 98 3.41 3.06 18.66
C GLU A 98 2.03 3.71 18.44
N VAL A 99 1.96 4.86 17.75
CA VAL A 99 0.72 5.62 17.56
C VAL A 99 0.10 5.27 16.22
N ILE A 100 -1.17 4.85 16.26
CA ILE A 100 -1.99 4.66 15.08
C ILE A 100 -3.04 5.78 15.03
N SER A 101 -3.10 6.49 13.92
CA SER A 101 -4.20 7.39 13.58
C SER A 101 -4.98 6.84 12.39
N SER A 102 -6.28 7.10 12.35
CA SER A 102 -7.16 6.65 11.27
C SER A 102 -7.95 7.82 10.70
N ALA A 103 -8.31 7.74 9.43
CA ALA A 103 -9.25 8.67 8.81
C ALA A 103 -10.60 8.66 9.55
N ALA A 104 -11.31 9.78 9.46
CA ALA A 104 -12.63 9.88 10.06
C ALA A 104 -13.58 8.79 9.52
N PRO A 105 -14.35 8.14 10.38
CA PRO A 105 -15.24 7.07 9.96
C PRO A 105 -16.32 7.61 8.99
N LEU A 106 -16.80 6.71 8.12
CA LEU A 106 -18.03 6.98 7.36
C LEU A 106 -19.22 7.09 8.33
N PRO A 107 -20.24 7.91 8.01
CA PRO A 107 -21.45 8.01 8.82
C PRO A 107 -22.09 6.64 9.05
N GLN A 108 -22.51 6.38 10.27
CA GLN A 108 -23.08 5.09 10.65
C GLN A 108 -24.29 4.70 9.80
N ASP A 109 -25.16 5.68 9.48
CA ASP A 109 -26.36 5.43 8.68
C ASP A 109 -26.01 5.06 7.23
N LEU A 110 -24.99 5.70 6.64
CA LEU A 110 -24.49 5.33 5.33
C LEU A 110 -23.91 3.90 5.35
N ARG A 111 -23.09 3.57 6.34
CA ARG A 111 -22.51 2.23 6.49
C ARG A 111 -23.61 1.17 6.63
N ARG A 112 -24.63 1.46 7.44
CA ARG A 112 -25.80 0.57 7.61
C ARG A 112 -26.52 0.35 6.28
N HIS A 113 -26.84 1.44 5.55
CA HIS A 113 -27.48 1.33 4.24
C HIS A 113 -26.64 0.47 3.28
N LEU A 114 -25.33 0.74 3.16
CA LEU A 114 -24.45 -0.02 2.28
C LEU A 114 -24.38 -1.52 2.66
N ALA A 115 -24.39 -1.82 3.96
CA ALA A 115 -24.36 -3.20 4.46
C ALA A 115 -25.62 -4.00 4.13
N GLU A 116 -26.76 -3.37 3.87
CA GLU A 116 -28.01 -4.02 3.45
C GLU A 116 -27.90 -4.75 2.09
N ALA A 117 -26.84 -4.48 1.31
CA ALA A 117 -26.56 -5.21 0.08
C ALA A 117 -26.26 -6.71 0.34
N ALA A 118 -25.74 -7.05 1.52
CA ALA A 118 -25.42 -8.43 1.91
C ALA A 118 -26.69 -9.16 2.42
N THR A 119 -27.52 -9.59 1.49
CA THR A 119 -28.69 -10.42 1.82
C THR A 119 -28.32 -11.91 1.86
N PRO A 120 -29.03 -12.75 2.63
CA PRO A 120 -28.81 -14.18 2.63
C PRO A 120 -28.83 -14.77 1.21
N GLY A 121 -27.80 -15.53 0.85
CA GLY A 121 -27.67 -16.14 -0.47
C GLY A 121 -27.20 -15.22 -1.60
N SER A 122 -26.94 -13.94 -1.36
CA SER A 122 -26.42 -13.01 -2.39
C SER A 122 -24.96 -13.29 -2.77
N GLY A 123 -24.19 -13.96 -1.94
CA GLY A 123 -22.75 -14.12 -2.11
C GLY A 123 -21.97 -12.81 -1.92
N ILE A 124 -22.62 -11.72 -1.46
CA ILE A 124 -21.97 -10.46 -1.13
C ILE A 124 -21.48 -10.52 0.32
N ILE A 125 -20.20 -10.19 0.51
CA ILE A 125 -19.58 -10.08 1.83
C ILE A 125 -19.25 -8.63 2.09
N VAL A 126 -19.67 -8.11 3.25
CA VAL A 126 -19.38 -6.75 3.70
C VAL A 126 -18.23 -6.76 4.68
N GLU A 127 -17.23 -5.94 4.41
CA GLU A 127 -16.11 -5.64 5.30
C GLU A 127 -16.21 -4.17 5.72
N ASP A 128 -16.59 -3.92 6.97
CA ASP A 128 -16.68 -2.57 7.55
C ASP A 128 -15.40 -2.23 8.29
N LYS A 129 -14.58 -1.35 7.72
CA LYS A 129 -13.33 -0.84 8.31
C LYS A 129 -13.55 0.46 9.11
N GLY A 130 -14.81 0.92 9.26
CA GLY A 130 -15.15 2.20 9.87
C GLY A 130 -14.94 3.38 8.94
N TYR A 131 -13.73 3.64 8.48
CA TYR A 131 -13.38 4.71 7.55
C TYR A 131 -13.74 4.41 6.08
N SER A 132 -13.95 3.14 5.77
CA SER A 132 -14.43 2.65 4.47
C SER A 132 -15.29 1.42 4.66
N LEU A 133 -16.05 1.05 3.61
CA LEU A 133 -16.84 -0.16 3.58
C LEU A 133 -16.62 -0.86 2.23
N ALA A 134 -16.07 -2.08 2.28
CA ALA A 134 -15.81 -2.89 1.10
C ALA A 134 -16.92 -3.95 0.91
N LEU A 135 -17.42 -4.02 -0.31
CA LEU A 135 -18.50 -4.93 -0.73
C LEU A 135 -17.93 -5.92 -1.72
N HIS A 136 -17.57 -7.11 -1.24
CA HIS A 136 -17.01 -8.19 -2.05
C HIS A 136 -18.13 -8.98 -2.71
N TYR A 137 -18.07 -9.13 -4.05
CA TYR A 137 -19.08 -9.85 -4.84
C TYR A 137 -18.51 -11.03 -5.64
N ARG A 138 -17.30 -11.51 -5.26
CA ARG A 138 -16.66 -12.66 -5.93
C ARG A 138 -17.56 -13.91 -5.97
N ASN A 139 -18.32 -14.16 -4.90
CA ASN A 139 -19.23 -15.30 -4.80
C ASN A 139 -20.62 -15.02 -5.37
N GLY A 140 -20.84 -13.84 -5.93
CA GLY A 140 -22.09 -13.39 -6.55
C GLY A 140 -21.83 -12.37 -7.66
N PRO A 141 -21.01 -12.70 -8.68
CA PRO A 141 -20.59 -11.72 -9.70
C PRO A 141 -21.77 -11.18 -10.52
N GLN A 142 -22.86 -11.91 -10.60
CA GLN A 142 -24.11 -11.49 -11.26
C GLN A 142 -24.78 -10.30 -10.56
N HIS A 143 -24.40 -9.97 -9.34
CA HIS A 143 -24.98 -8.89 -8.55
C HIS A 143 -24.20 -7.57 -8.67
N GLU A 144 -23.13 -7.48 -9.47
CA GLU A 144 -22.29 -6.27 -9.58
C GLU A 144 -23.12 -5.01 -9.93
N ASP A 145 -23.95 -5.07 -10.98
CA ASP A 145 -24.74 -3.91 -11.41
C ASP A 145 -25.73 -3.47 -10.34
N ARG A 146 -26.40 -4.42 -9.70
CA ARG A 146 -27.30 -4.14 -8.58
C ARG A 146 -26.55 -3.50 -7.41
N LEU A 147 -25.36 -3.99 -7.12
CA LEU A 147 -24.51 -3.47 -6.06
C LEU A 147 -24.08 -2.02 -6.36
N ARG A 148 -23.68 -1.72 -7.61
CA ARG A 148 -23.37 -0.35 -8.05
C ARG A 148 -24.55 0.59 -7.90
N GLN A 149 -25.76 0.15 -8.26
CA GLN A 149 -27.00 0.93 -8.07
C GLN A 149 -27.30 1.17 -6.58
N HIS A 150 -27.15 0.16 -5.74
CA HIS A 150 -27.34 0.26 -4.29
C HIS A 150 -26.37 1.27 -3.66
N ILE A 151 -25.09 1.23 -4.03
CA ILE A 151 -24.07 2.19 -3.61
C ILE A 151 -24.43 3.60 -4.08
N ALA A 152 -24.85 3.76 -5.34
CA ALA A 152 -25.26 5.06 -5.88
C ALA A 152 -26.46 5.63 -5.13
N ALA A 153 -27.47 4.82 -4.81
CA ALA A 153 -28.63 5.22 -4.02
C ALA A 153 -28.22 5.64 -2.59
N GLY A 154 -27.35 4.89 -1.93
CA GLY A 154 -26.81 5.25 -0.62
C GLY A 154 -26.09 6.59 -0.64
N ARG A 155 -25.20 6.81 -1.60
CA ARG A 155 -24.50 8.08 -1.77
C ARG A 155 -25.45 9.26 -2.03
N ALA A 156 -26.51 9.04 -2.81
CA ALA A 156 -27.52 10.07 -3.08
C ALA A 156 -28.39 10.40 -1.84
N ALA A 157 -28.62 9.42 -0.97
CA ALA A 157 -29.37 9.64 0.28
C ALA A 157 -28.57 10.44 1.33
N PHE A 158 -27.24 10.51 1.20
CA PHE A 158 -26.35 11.23 2.12
C PHE A 158 -25.51 12.30 1.37
N PRO A 159 -26.11 13.31 0.75
CA PRO A 159 -25.43 14.24 -0.15
C PRO A 159 -24.41 15.15 0.56
N GLY A 160 -24.50 15.30 1.89
CA GLY A 160 -23.51 16.03 2.69
C GLY A 160 -22.22 15.26 2.96
N GLU A 161 -22.19 13.95 2.63
CA GLU A 161 -21.05 13.07 2.87
C GLU A 161 -20.32 12.76 1.58
N ALA A 162 -19.23 13.49 1.35
CA ALA A 162 -18.39 13.23 0.19
C ALA A 162 -17.79 11.82 0.29
N THR A 163 -18.08 10.99 -0.71
CA THR A 163 -17.54 9.63 -0.83
C THR A 163 -17.13 9.32 -2.26
N GLU A 164 -16.20 8.42 -2.43
CA GLU A 164 -15.82 7.84 -3.73
C GLU A 164 -15.92 6.32 -3.67
N VAL A 165 -15.99 5.71 -4.84
CA VAL A 165 -16.02 4.24 -4.98
C VAL A 165 -14.71 3.81 -5.63
N LEU A 166 -13.92 3.02 -4.93
CA LEU A 166 -12.71 2.41 -5.44
C LEU A 166 -13.06 1.01 -5.95
N PRO A 167 -13.02 0.76 -7.28
CA PRO A 167 -13.22 -0.58 -7.81
C PRO A 167 -11.95 -1.42 -7.66
N GLY A 168 -12.13 -2.67 -7.21
CA GLY A 168 -11.07 -3.67 -7.15
C GLY A 168 -11.49 -4.98 -7.82
N LYS A 169 -10.69 -6.03 -7.64
CA LYS A 169 -10.96 -7.35 -8.21
C LYS A 169 -12.13 -8.03 -7.50
N ALA A 170 -13.34 -7.90 -8.05
CA ALA A 170 -14.62 -8.36 -7.49
C ALA A 170 -14.94 -7.74 -6.10
N VAL A 171 -14.61 -6.46 -5.93
CA VAL A 171 -14.94 -5.64 -4.76
C VAL A 171 -15.22 -4.20 -5.19
N LEU A 172 -16.15 -3.55 -4.49
CA LEU A 172 -16.39 -2.11 -4.56
C LEU A 172 -16.20 -1.56 -3.14
N GLU A 173 -15.23 -0.68 -2.96
CA GLU A 173 -14.97 -0.05 -1.67
C GLU A 173 -15.47 1.39 -1.68
N VAL A 174 -16.37 1.73 -0.76
CA VAL A 174 -16.87 3.09 -0.54
C VAL A 174 -16.02 3.72 0.56
N LYS A 175 -15.38 4.84 0.27
CA LYS A 175 -14.48 5.55 1.18
C LYS A 175 -14.61 7.06 1.04
N ARG A 176 -13.99 7.81 1.94
CA ARG A 176 -13.88 9.27 1.79
C ARG A 176 -12.96 9.62 0.62
N PRO A 177 -13.23 10.70 -0.14
CA PRO A 177 -12.29 11.22 -1.12
C PRO A 177 -11.02 11.74 -0.42
N ASN A 178 -9.94 11.84 -1.15
CA ASN A 178 -8.64 12.31 -0.64
C ASN A 178 -8.00 11.41 0.45
N VAL A 179 -8.47 10.18 0.58
CA VAL A 179 -7.82 9.14 1.37
C VAL A 179 -7.16 8.19 0.39
N ASN A 180 -5.86 8.35 0.17
CA ASN A 180 -5.06 7.53 -0.75
C ASN A 180 -3.65 7.32 -0.19
N LYS A 181 -2.94 6.33 -0.74
CA LYS A 181 -1.57 5.99 -0.30
C LYS A 181 -0.61 7.19 -0.36
N GLY A 182 -0.75 8.07 -1.38
CA GLY A 182 0.11 9.24 -1.55
C GLY A 182 -0.06 10.27 -0.43
N ASP A 183 -1.28 10.55 0.00
CA ASP A 183 -1.53 11.46 1.12
C ASP A 183 -1.03 10.87 2.44
N GLY A 184 -1.23 9.55 2.64
CA GLY A 184 -0.65 8.83 3.77
C GLY A 184 0.88 8.91 3.81
N VAL A 185 1.55 8.77 2.65
CA VAL A 185 3.00 8.92 2.52
C VAL A 185 3.44 10.36 2.81
N ARG A 186 2.73 11.37 2.29
CA ARG A 186 3.05 12.78 2.63
C ARG A 186 2.99 13.03 4.12
N GLU A 187 1.97 12.49 4.79
CA GLU A 187 1.85 12.63 6.24
C GLU A 187 2.95 11.87 6.97
N LEU A 188 3.24 10.63 6.60
CA LEU A 188 4.33 9.83 7.17
C LEU A 188 5.67 10.58 7.08
N MET A 189 5.97 11.20 5.95
CA MET A 189 7.22 11.92 5.70
C MET A 189 7.40 13.19 6.54
N ARG A 190 6.38 13.65 7.27
CA ARG A 190 6.47 14.77 8.24
C ARG A 190 6.98 14.33 9.61
N HIS A 191 6.99 13.03 9.88
CA HIS A 191 7.30 12.49 11.20
C HIS A 191 8.68 11.85 11.27
N PRO A 192 9.44 12.01 12.39
CA PRO A 192 10.63 11.20 12.61
C PRO A 192 10.28 9.70 12.70
N PRO A 193 11.11 8.80 12.12
CA PRO A 193 12.43 9.04 11.55
C PRO A 193 12.42 9.35 10.04
N PHE A 194 11.28 9.55 9.40
CA PHE A 194 11.13 9.79 7.97
C PHE A 194 11.45 11.25 7.56
N ALA A 195 11.13 12.19 8.42
CA ALA A 195 11.31 13.62 8.14
C ALA A 195 12.73 13.98 7.70
N GLY A 196 12.85 14.73 6.60
CA GLY A 196 14.13 15.17 6.04
C GLY A 196 14.88 14.10 5.23
N ARG A 197 14.32 12.91 5.05
CA ARG A 197 14.92 11.85 4.23
C ARG A 197 14.33 11.84 2.83
N MET A 198 15.06 11.29 1.87
CA MET A 198 14.59 11.06 0.52
C MET A 198 13.68 9.83 0.51
N PRO A 199 12.37 9.93 0.20
CA PRO A 199 11.52 8.76 0.08
C PRO A 199 11.90 7.94 -1.15
N VAL A 200 12.01 6.63 -0.95
CA VAL A 200 12.18 5.63 -2.01
C VAL A 200 11.01 4.66 -1.89
N PHE A 201 10.14 4.66 -2.89
CA PHE A 201 8.93 3.83 -2.91
C PHE A 201 9.00 2.76 -4.00
N ILE A 202 8.57 1.54 -3.65
CA ILE A 202 8.36 0.44 -4.60
C ILE A 202 6.90 0.02 -4.54
N GLY A 203 6.22 -0.11 -5.71
CA GLY A 203 4.82 -0.53 -5.80
C GLY A 203 4.45 -1.06 -7.18
N ASP A 204 3.34 -1.82 -7.31
CA ASP A 204 2.94 -2.52 -8.53
C ASP A 204 1.59 -2.08 -9.11
N ASP A 205 0.70 -1.50 -8.31
CA ASP A 205 -0.69 -1.31 -8.67
C ASP A 205 -1.06 0.15 -8.99
N VAL A 206 -2.25 0.32 -9.57
CA VAL A 206 -2.86 1.63 -9.88
C VAL A 206 -3.00 2.50 -8.62
N THR A 207 -3.26 1.89 -7.46
CA THR A 207 -3.34 2.62 -6.18
C THR A 207 -2.02 3.27 -5.78
N ASP A 208 -0.88 2.76 -6.28
CA ASP A 208 0.45 3.28 -6.04
C ASP A 208 0.77 4.52 -6.87
N GLU A 209 0.02 4.77 -7.94
CA GLU A 209 0.15 5.99 -8.75
C GLU A 209 0.03 7.25 -7.88
N SER A 210 -0.82 7.22 -6.85
CA SER A 210 -0.95 8.33 -5.89
C SER A 210 0.35 8.60 -5.12
N VAL A 211 1.15 7.56 -4.82
CA VAL A 211 2.47 7.71 -4.21
C VAL A 211 3.47 8.20 -5.23
N PHE A 212 3.52 7.59 -6.43
CA PHE A 212 4.42 8.05 -7.50
C PHE A 212 4.22 9.53 -7.84
N ALA A 213 2.97 9.99 -7.84
CA ALA A 213 2.64 11.39 -8.12
C ALA A 213 3.17 12.38 -7.06
N VAL A 214 3.34 11.96 -5.80
CA VAL A 214 3.83 12.85 -4.74
C VAL A 214 5.34 12.82 -4.57
N LEU A 215 6.03 11.77 -5.03
CA LEU A 215 7.48 11.61 -4.88
C LEU A 215 8.31 12.78 -5.42
N PRO A 216 8.03 13.33 -6.64
CA PRO A 216 8.82 14.46 -7.14
C PRO A 216 8.81 15.67 -6.20
N GLY A 217 7.65 15.98 -5.60
CA GLY A 217 7.52 17.09 -4.62
C GLY A 217 8.25 16.83 -3.30
N LEU A 218 8.59 15.58 -3.01
CA LEU A 218 9.35 15.15 -1.84
C LEU A 218 10.84 14.88 -2.17
N GLY A 219 11.27 15.11 -3.42
CA GLY A 219 12.63 14.79 -3.88
C GLY A 219 12.91 13.27 -3.91
N GLY A 220 11.86 12.46 -4.01
CA GLY A 220 11.92 11.00 -3.90
C GLY A 220 12.14 10.27 -5.21
N LYS A 221 12.35 8.96 -5.10
CA LYS A 221 12.48 8.02 -6.22
C LYS A 221 11.42 6.94 -6.13
N GLY A 222 10.79 6.61 -7.27
CA GLY A 222 9.82 5.52 -7.40
C GLY A 222 10.37 4.39 -8.25
N PHE A 223 10.03 3.17 -7.88
CA PHE A 223 10.25 1.96 -8.67
C PHE A 223 8.92 1.20 -8.80
N SER A 224 8.60 0.74 -10.00
CA SER A 224 7.42 -0.10 -10.21
C SER A 224 7.78 -1.58 -10.30
N VAL A 225 6.78 -2.44 -10.18
CA VAL A 225 6.90 -3.88 -10.35
C VAL A 225 5.95 -4.33 -11.45
N GLY A 226 6.48 -5.04 -12.47
CA GLY A 226 5.73 -5.66 -13.55
C GLY A 226 4.96 -4.70 -14.48
N ARG A 227 4.91 -3.40 -14.17
CA ARG A 227 4.16 -2.39 -14.95
C ARG A 227 5.00 -1.15 -15.14
N HIS A 228 4.81 -0.52 -16.29
CA HIS A 228 5.48 0.73 -16.60
C HIS A 228 4.65 1.93 -16.14
N PHE A 229 5.26 2.81 -15.34
CA PHE A 229 4.76 4.15 -15.04
C PHE A 229 5.80 5.20 -15.46
N ALA A 230 5.33 6.31 -16.04
CA ALA A 230 6.24 7.35 -16.50
C ALA A 230 6.93 8.07 -15.33
N GLY A 231 8.21 8.44 -15.52
CA GLY A 231 8.96 9.28 -14.57
C GLY A 231 9.55 8.54 -13.36
N LEU A 232 9.49 7.21 -13.34
CA LEU A 232 10.10 6.40 -12.29
C LEU A 232 11.60 6.19 -12.51
N ALA A 233 12.31 5.89 -11.44
CA ALA A 233 13.74 5.60 -11.45
C ALA A 233 14.07 4.24 -12.06
N GLY A 234 13.14 3.27 -12.00
CA GLY A 234 13.31 1.95 -12.59
C GLY A 234 12.09 1.05 -12.44
N ILE A 235 12.20 -0.16 -13.01
CA ILE A 235 11.17 -1.20 -13.00
C ILE A 235 11.82 -2.51 -12.59
N PHE A 236 11.22 -3.18 -11.63
CA PHE A 236 11.47 -4.59 -11.32
C PHE A 236 10.48 -5.47 -12.09
N ASP A 237 10.92 -6.63 -12.60
CA ASP A 237 10.04 -7.49 -13.37
C ASP A 237 9.03 -8.23 -12.47
N SER A 238 9.41 -8.51 -11.24
CA SER A 238 8.61 -9.32 -10.33
C SER A 238 8.91 -9.05 -8.84
N PRO A 239 8.04 -9.49 -7.91
CA PRO A 239 8.29 -9.40 -6.47
C PRO A 239 9.59 -10.09 -6.02
N ILE A 240 10.02 -11.17 -6.71
CA ILE A 240 11.28 -11.85 -6.37
C ILE A 240 12.49 -10.95 -6.65
N ASP A 241 12.43 -10.10 -7.67
CA ASP A 241 13.52 -9.18 -7.99
C ASP A 241 13.59 -8.05 -6.96
N VAL A 242 12.44 -7.57 -6.48
CA VAL A 242 12.37 -6.63 -5.35
C VAL A 242 13.00 -7.26 -4.11
N ARG A 243 12.62 -8.48 -3.74
CA ARG A 243 13.20 -9.19 -2.58
C ARG A 243 14.72 -9.34 -2.70
N ARG A 244 15.23 -9.70 -3.88
CA ARG A 244 16.67 -9.77 -4.15
C ARG A 244 17.36 -8.42 -4.00
N ALA A 245 16.77 -7.34 -4.51
CA ALA A 245 17.32 -5.99 -4.37
C ALA A 245 17.37 -5.55 -2.90
N LEU A 246 16.31 -5.82 -2.13
CA LEU A 246 16.26 -5.57 -0.69
C LEU A 246 17.34 -6.36 0.07
N GLN A 247 17.56 -7.63 -0.26
CA GLN A 247 18.61 -8.47 0.33
C GLN A 247 20.02 -7.91 0.02
N ARG A 248 20.27 -7.46 -1.21
CA ARG A 248 21.53 -6.82 -1.60
C ARG A 248 21.74 -5.53 -0.81
N LEU A 249 20.75 -4.65 -0.74
CA LEU A 249 20.83 -3.39 0.03
C LEU A 249 21.09 -3.68 1.52
N ALA A 250 20.43 -4.71 2.08
CA ALA A 250 20.64 -5.13 3.47
C ALA A 250 22.05 -5.69 3.71
N SER A 251 22.72 -6.23 2.69
CA SER A 251 24.04 -6.88 2.80
C SER A 251 25.21 -5.96 2.46
N SER A 252 25.01 -4.90 1.70
CA SER A 252 26.06 -4.06 1.10
C SER A 252 27.02 -3.37 2.07
N ARG A 253 26.75 -3.37 3.38
CA ARG A 253 27.58 -2.72 4.43
C ARG A 253 28.43 -3.64 5.28
N GLN A 254 28.42 -4.96 5.06
CA GLN A 254 29.37 -5.84 5.77
C GLN A 254 30.80 -5.72 5.21
N ALA A 255 30.97 -5.26 3.96
CA ALA A 255 32.27 -5.14 3.30
C ALA A 255 33.06 -3.87 3.62
N GLN A 256 32.48 -2.87 4.31
CA GLN A 256 33.16 -1.61 4.66
C GLN A 256 33.57 -1.48 6.13
N SER A 257 33.39 -2.52 6.93
CA SER A 257 33.74 -2.56 8.36
C SER A 257 34.74 -3.68 8.69
N SER A 258 35.44 -4.20 7.70
CA SER A 258 36.51 -5.21 7.87
C SER A 258 37.85 -4.63 7.50
#